data_7a9754184e2a4621f42420f560d48a17
#
_entry.id   7a9754184e2a4621f42420f560d48a17
#
_cell.length_a   1.000
_cell.length_b   1.000
_cell.length_c   1.000
_cell.angle_alpha   90.00
_cell.angle_beta   90.00
_cell.angle_gamma   90.00
#
_symmetry.space_group_name_H-M   'P 1'
#
loop_
_entity.id
_entity.type
_entity.pdbx_description
1 polymer ?
#
loop_
_entity_poly.entity_id
_entity_poly.type
_entity_poly.pdbx_seq_one_letter_code
_entity_poly.pdbx_strand_id
1 'polypeptide(L)'
;MSLKRPAAGGESCKQDSFLCQNKKTVDNIYPYMYIIHIPIWVWKGALIMQQVIKKLEKLMETGGIRKDIILLAISGVSIICSLLNVQPFPFDLAWFAVILCGLPIILEAIIGLVTAFDIKADVLVSLALIASLCIGETFAAGEVAFIMQLGALLEELTVAKARAGIEKLVHLTPQTARVFQMDKEVIVPAEQVRIGDKIRVLPGETIPVDGIILSGQTSINQAVMTGESLPVDKTVGDEISSGTVNQFGTFEMEATRVGEDSSIQRMIRLVQSADAGKAKIVGIADRWATWIVIIALSAAVITWLITGQIIRAVTILVVFCPCALVLATPTAIMAAI
;
A
#
# COMPACT_ATOMS: atom_id res chain seq x y z
N MET A 1 -0.05 8.41 -52.59
CA MET A 1 1.33 8.34 -52.04
C MET A 1 1.23 7.66 -50.69
N SER A 2 1.54 6.38 -50.65
CA SER A 2 1.30 5.47 -49.52
C SER A 2 2.45 5.55 -48.51
N LEU A 3 2.16 5.95 -47.28
CA LEU A 3 3.15 5.90 -46.17
C LEU A 3 2.95 4.61 -45.37
N LYS A 4 3.92 3.71 -45.53
CA LYS A 4 4.08 2.46 -44.77
C LYS A 4 4.29 2.77 -43.27
N ARG A 5 3.49 2.11 -42.41
CA ARG A 5 3.75 2.01 -40.94
C ARG A 5 4.89 1.01 -40.69
N PRO A 6 5.85 1.30 -39.80
CA PRO A 6 6.78 0.29 -39.36
C PRO A 6 6.14 -0.66 -38.36
N ALA A 7 6.48 -1.94 -38.48
CA ALA A 7 6.03 -3.05 -37.64
C ALA A 7 6.51 -2.89 -36.18
N ALA A 8 5.59 -3.03 -35.24
CA ALA A 8 5.88 -3.11 -33.81
C ALA A 8 6.46 -4.48 -33.49
N GLY A 9 7.73 -4.50 -33.07
CA GLY A 9 8.35 -5.65 -32.44
C GLY A 9 7.72 -5.89 -31.07
N GLY A 10 7.17 -7.10 -30.89
CA GLY A 10 6.67 -7.56 -29.62
C GLY A 10 7.82 -7.88 -28.67
N GLU A 11 8.05 -7.05 -27.67
CA GLU A 11 8.84 -7.40 -26.49
C GLU A 11 7.92 -7.55 -25.29
N SER A 12 8.03 -8.73 -24.68
CA SER A 12 7.39 -9.24 -23.50
C SER A 12 7.45 -8.28 -22.32
N CYS A 13 6.35 -7.62 -22.01
CA CYS A 13 6.17 -6.86 -20.76
C CYS A 13 5.67 -7.82 -19.68
N LYS A 14 6.59 -8.59 -19.09
CA LYS A 14 6.41 -9.28 -17.81
C LYS A 14 7.27 -8.54 -16.78
N GLN A 15 6.62 -8.02 -15.78
CA GLN A 15 7.08 -7.27 -14.61
C GLN A 15 6.74 -5.76 -14.67
N ASP A 16 5.98 -5.34 -13.64
CA ASP A 16 5.53 -3.99 -13.29
C ASP A 16 4.24 -3.50 -13.97
N SER A 17 3.10 -3.97 -13.43
CA SER A 17 1.77 -3.49 -13.83
C SER A 17 1.57 -1.98 -13.60
N PHE A 18 2.33 -1.38 -12.68
CA PHE A 18 2.28 0.05 -12.37
C PHE A 18 2.99 0.92 -13.42
N LEU A 19 4.12 0.43 -13.97
CA LEU A 19 4.86 1.12 -15.05
C LEU A 19 4.12 1.05 -16.38
N CYS A 20 3.35 -0.02 -16.62
CA CYS A 20 2.56 -0.18 -17.84
C CYS A 20 1.31 0.73 -17.84
N GLN A 21 0.70 0.99 -16.70
CA GLN A 21 -0.42 1.93 -16.54
C GLN A 21 0.04 3.38 -16.76
N ASN A 22 1.18 3.77 -16.21
CA ASN A 22 1.73 5.12 -16.39
C ASN A 22 2.16 5.38 -17.83
N LYS A 23 2.71 4.37 -18.54
CA LYS A 23 3.05 4.49 -19.95
C LYS A 23 1.83 4.67 -20.85
N LYS A 24 0.71 3.96 -20.56
CA LYS A 24 -0.56 4.16 -21.29
C LYS A 24 -1.21 5.51 -21.02
N THR A 25 -1.05 6.09 -19.84
CA THR A 25 -1.57 7.43 -19.52
C THR A 25 -0.76 8.51 -20.23
N VAL A 26 0.55 8.36 -20.31
CA VAL A 26 1.45 9.28 -21.03
C VAL A 26 1.18 9.19 -22.54
N ASP A 27 1.06 8.00 -23.12
CA ASP A 27 0.81 7.82 -24.56
C ASP A 27 -0.58 8.31 -25.01
N ASN A 28 -1.56 8.38 -24.11
CA ASN A 28 -2.90 8.94 -24.41
C ASN A 28 -2.96 10.48 -24.32
N ILE A 29 -2.01 11.13 -23.65
CA ILE A 29 -1.95 12.59 -23.53
C ILE A 29 -1.18 13.21 -24.72
N TYR A 30 -0.30 12.45 -25.36
CA TYR A 30 0.52 12.90 -26.49
C TYR A 30 -0.24 13.53 -27.67
N PRO A 31 -1.42 13.02 -28.13
CA PRO A 31 -2.08 13.63 -29.28
C PRO A 31 -2.76 14.97 -28.99
N TYR A 32 -3.10 15.29 -27.73
CA TYR A 32 -3.77 16.54 -27.37
C TYR A 32 -2.80 17.69 -27.07
N MET A 33 -1.52 17.40 -26.88
CA MET A 33 -0.50 18.34 -26.40
C MET A 33 0.18 19.14 -27.52
N TYR A 34 -0.02 18.75 -28.79
CA TYR A 34 0.47 19.52 -29.95
C TYR A 34 -0.31 20.82 -30.21
N ILE A 35 -1.43 21.03 -29.50
CA ILE A 35 -2.32 22.19 -29.70
C ILE A 35 -1.94 23.36 -28.77
N ILE A 36 -1.14 23.14 -27.73
CA ILE A 36 -0.73 24.18 -26.80
C ILE A 36 0.75 24.46 -27.01
N HIS A 37 1.11 25.64 -27.51
CA HIS A 37 2.49 26.12 -27.67
C HIS A 37 3.16 26.30 -26.29
N ILE A 38 3.54 25.21 -25.61
CA ILE A 38 4.33 25.26 -24.39
C ILE A 38 5.83 25.31 -24.80
N PRO A 39 6.60 26.29 -24.36
CA PRO A 39 7.99 26.42 -24.74
C PRO A 39 8.83 25.23 -24.24
N ILE A 40 9.74 24.75 -25.09
CA ILE A 40 10.60 23.57 -24.87
C ILE A 40 11.39 23.62 -23.55
N TRP A 41 11.70 24.80 -23.03
CA TRP A 41 12.41 24.95 -21.77
C TRP A 41 11.55 24.60 -20.54
N VAL A 42 10.24 24.81 -20.60
CA VAL A 42 9.28 24.36 -19.56
C VAL A 42 9.25 22.83 -19.49
N TRP A 43 9.30 22.18 -20.66
CA TRP A 43 9.37 20.73 -20.78
C TRP A 43 10.66 20.12 -20.23
N LYS A 44 11.81 20.73 -20.55
CA LYS A 44 13.09 20.31 -19.98
C LYS A 44 13.12 20.50 -18.46
N GLY A 45 12.55 21.57 -17.95
CA GLY A 45 12.40 21.80 -16.53
C GLY A 45 11.54 20.73 -15.83
N ALA A 46 10.38 20.39 -16.42
CA ALA A 46 9.49 19.34 -15.89
C ALA A 46 10.15 17.95 -15.90
N LEU A 47 10.90 17.60 -16.95
CA LEU A 47 11.63 16.33 -17.05
C LEU A 47 12.78 16.23 -16.02
N ILE A 48 13.53 17.30 -15.84
CA ILE A 48 14.58 17.37 -14.80
C ILE A 48 13.95 17.26 -13.42
N MET A 49 12.83 17.97 -13.19
CA MET A 49 12.10 17.92 -11.93
C MET A 49 11.60 16.50 -11.63
N GLN A 50 11.01 15.78 -12.60
CA GLN A 50 10.59 14.40 -12.43
C GLN A 50 11.76 13.45 -12.13
N GLN A 51 12.92 13.66 -12.73
CA GLN A 51 14.11 12.85 -12.42
C GLN A 51 14.64 13.13 -11.02
N VAL A 52 14.62 14.36 -10.57
CA VAL A 52 15.01 14.74 -9.21
C VAL A 52 14.02 14.17 -8.18
N ILE A 53 12.71 14.28 -8.44
CA ILE A 53 11.65 13.72 -7.60
C ILE A 53 11.84 12.21 -7.44
N LYS A 54 11.99 11.45 -8.54
CA LYS A 54 12.22 9.99 -8.48
C LYS A 54 13.51 9.62 -7.74
N LYS A 55 14.54 10.44 -7.82
CA LYS A 55 15.79 10.21 -7.11
C LYS A 55 15.63 10.47 -5.62
N LEU A 56 14.85 11.48 -5.24
CA LEU A 56 14.51 11.80 -3.85
C LEU A 56 13.59 10.72 -3.23
N GLU A 57 12.53 10.31 -3.92
CA GLU A 57 11.66 9.21 -3.51
C GLU A 57 12.47 7.93 -3.25
N LYS A 58 13.32 7.55 -4.21
CA LYS A 58 14.20 6.39 -4.06
C LYS A 58 15.18 6.52 -2.88
N LEU A 59 15.65 7.71 -2.57
CA LEU A 59 16.52 7.97 -1.42
C LEU A 59 15.76 7.83 -0.11
N MET A 60 14.49 8.27 -0.06
CA MET A 60 13.62 8.18 1.10
C MET A 60 13.19 6.72 1.37
N GLU A 61 12.86 5.96 0.33
CA GLU A 61 12.50 4.53 0.43
C GLU A 61 13.70 3.63 0.79
N THR A 62 14.94 4.11 0.60
CA THR A 62 16.14 3.30 0.88
C THR A 62 16.32 3.09 2.36
N GLY A 63 16.12 1.86 2.85
CA GLY A 63 16.33 1.47 4.25
C GLY A 63 15.11 0.83 4.93
N GLY A 64 13.91 0.98 4.36
CA GLY A 64 12.67 0.33 4.81
C GLY A 64 12.29 0.65 6.26
N ILE A 65 11.27 -0.01 6.75
CA ILE A 65 10.63 0.19 8.08
C ILE A 65 11.64 0.25 9.25
N ARG A 66 12.73 -0.51 9.19
CA ARG A 66 13.73 -0.52 10.28
C ARG A 66 14.45 0.81 10.44
N LYS A 67 14.76 1.47 9.32
CA LYS A 67 15.35 2.82 9.32
C LYS A 67 14.40 3.82 9.96
N ASP A 68 13.12 3.78 9.59
CA ASP A 68 12.11 4.73 10.05
C ASP A 68 11.85 4.57 11.55
N ILE A 69 11.84 3.33 12.06
CA ILE A 69 11.78 3.07 13.52
C ILE A 69 12.98 3.68 14.25
N ILE A 70 14.20 3.52 13.72
CA ILE A 70 15.41 4.04 14.35
C ILE A 70 15.39 5.58 14.34
N LEU A 71 15.05 6.21 13.22
CA LEU A 71 14.96 7.66 13.09
C LEU A 71 13.91 8.23 14.05
N LEU A 72 12.75 7.58 14.13
CA LEU A 72 11.67 7.96 15.03
C LEU A 72 12.08 7.81 16.49
N ALA A 73 12.77 6.74 16.88
CA ALA A 73 13.27 6.55 18.23
C ALA A 73 14.27 7.65 18.65
N ILE A 74 15.21 7.99 17.75
CA ILE A 74 16.17 9.09 17.98
C ILE A 74 15.43 10.42 18.12
N SER A 75 14.45 10.70 17.26
CA SER A 75 13.64 11.92 17.30
C SER A 75 12.82 12.01 18.60
N GLY A 76 12.23 10.90 19.06
CA GLY A 76 11.48 10.85 20.30
C GLY A 76 12.35 11.14 21.52
N VAL A 77 13.53 10.53 21.61
CA VAL A 77 14.51 10.83 22.69
C VAL A 77 14.92 12.30 22.64
N SER A 78 15.16 12.84 21.44
CA SER A 78 15.54 14.24 21.24
C SER A 78 14.48 15.22 21.76
N ILE A 79 13.19 14.95 21.49
CA ILE A 79 12.05 15.76 21.97
C ILE A 79 11.93 15.67 23.51
N ILE A 80 12.06 14.45 24.08
CA ILE A 80 12.01 14.27 25.52
C ILE A 80 13.15 15.03 26.20
N CYS A 81 14.36 14.98 25.66
CA CYS A 81 15.50 15.74 26.20
C CYS A 81 15.29 17.25 26.09
N SER A 82 14.71 17.74 25.00
CA SER A 82 14.33 19.13 24.81
C SER A 82 13.28 19.56 25.85
N LEU A 83 12.24 18.74 26.08
CA LEU A 83 11.20 18.99 27.10
C LEU A 83 11.77 19.06 28.52
N LEU A 84 12.72 18.19 28.84
CA LEU A 84 13.40 18.17 30.11
C LEU A 84 14.47 19.27 30.26
N ASN A 85 14.63 20.13 29.26
CA ASN A 85 15.60 21.21 29.21
C ASN A 85 17.06 20.73 29.39
N VAL A 86 17.33 19.47 28.99
CA VAL A 86 18.67 18.89 28.96
C VAL A 86 19.35 19.37 27.68
N GLN A 87 20.18 20.43 27.77
CA GLN A 87 20.85 21.03 26.62
C GLN A 87 22.37 20.75 26.68
N PRO A 88 22.84 19.59 26.20
CA PRO A 88 24.28 19.32 26.13
C PRO A 88 24.98 20.13 25.01
N PHE A 89 24.20 20.74 24.10
CA PHE A 89 24.67 21.52 22.95
C PHE A 89 24.17 22.98 23.04
N PRO A 90 24.78 23.91 22.30
CA PRO A 90 24.37 25.32 22.27
C PRO A 90 23.07 25.55 21.48
N PHE A 91 22.43 24.50 20.96
CA PHE A 91 21.18 24.53 20.22
C PHE A 91 20.18 23.53 20.82
N ASP A 92 18.88 23.78 20.57
CA ASP A 92 17.80 22.93 21.06
C ASP A 92 17.84 21.55 20.36
N LEU A 93 17.77 20.49 21.16
CA LEU A 93 17.76 19.12 20.66
C LEU A 93 16.55 18.81 19.78
N ALA A 94 15.44 19.55 19.88
CA ALA A 94 14.29 19.43 19.00
C ALA A 94 14.63 19.57 17.51
N TRP A 95 15.75 20.24 17.16
CA TRP A 95 16.24 20.32 15.78
C TRP A 95 16.52 18.95 15.15
N PHE A 96 16.96 17.96 15.95
CA PHE A 96 17.12 16.59 15.40
C PHE A 96 15.79 16.01 14.96
N ALA A 97 14.71 16.21 15.72
CA ALA A 97 13.38 15.75 15.34
C ALA A 97 12.88 16.48 14.09
N VAL A 98 13.09 17.80 14.00
CA VAL A 98 12.72 18.60 12.83
C VAL A 98 13.45 18.13 11.58
N ILE A 99 14.75 17.83 11.67
CA ILE A 99 15.53 17.39 10.50
C ILE A 99 15.18 15.95 10.12
N LEU A 100 15.11 15.04 11.10
CA LEU A 100 14.92 13.62 10.82
C LEU A 100 13.50 13.28 10.40
N CYS A 101 12.50 13.90 11.02
CA CYS A 101 11.08 13.65 10.72
C CYS A 101 10.45 14.74 9.85
N GLY A 102 10.80 16.01 10.07
CA GLY A 102 10.18 17.14 9.37
C GLY A 102 10.64 17.28 7.94
N LEU A 103 11.92 17.02 7.64
CA LEU A 103 12.43 17.15 6.26
C LEU A 103 11.75 16.19 5.28
N PRO A 104 11.54 14.89 5.58
CA PRO A 104 10.76 13.99 4.73
C PRO A 104 9.35 14.52 4.46
N ILE A 105 8.63 14.98 5.49
CA ILE A 105 7.25 15.49 5.37
C ILE A 105 7.19 16.70 4.44
N ILE A 106 8.14 17.64 4.58
CA ILE A 106 8.21 18.82 3.71
C ILE A 106 8.49 18.42 2.26
N LEU A 107 9.38 17.44 2.04
CA LEU A 107 9.69 16.96 0.69
C LEU A 107 8.49 16.26 0.06
N GLU A 108 7.76 15.42 0.78
CA GLU A 108 6.53 14.75 0.32
C GLU A 108 5.43 15.78 -0.02
N ALA A 109 5.25 16.79 0.83
CA ALA A 109 4.30 17.87 0.57
C ALA A 109 4.64 18.66 -0.70
N ILE A 110 5.92 18.98 -0.92
CA ILE A 110 6.39 19.66 -2.15
C ILE A 110 6.16 18.76 -3.37
N ILE A 111 6.51 17.49 -3.28
CA ILE A 111 6.32 16.53 -4.37
C ILE A 111 4.82 16.41 -4.71
N GLY A 112 3.95 16.23 -3.72
CA GLY A 112 2.50 16.15 -3.90
C GLY A 112 1.90 17.41 -4.53
N LEU A 113 2.33 18.58 -4.07
CA LEU A 113 1.86 19.86 -4.61
C LEU A 113 2.29 20.07 -6.06
N VAL A 114 3.53 19.69 -6.41
CA VAL A 114 4.07 19.88 -7.77
C VAL A 114 3.53 18.86 -8.76
N THR A 115 3.31 17.61 -8.32
CA THR A 115 2.89 16.50 -9.21
C THR A 115 1.40 16.42 -9.43
N ALA A 116 0.58 16.66 -8.40
CA ALA A 116 -0.85 16.40 -8.44
C ALA A 116 -1.73 17.63 -8.15
N PHE A 117 -1.16 18.80 -7.78
CA PHE A 117 -1.90 19.93 -7.22
C PHE A 117 -2.83 19.53 -6.07
N ASP A 118 -2.44 18.48 -5.34
CA ASP A 118 -3.27 17.86 -4.30
C ASP A 118 -2.93 18.51 -2.95
N ILE A 119 -3.87 19.30 -2.43
CA ILE A 119 -3.74 19.97 -1.12
C ILE A 119 -4.14 18.95 -0.05
N LYS A 120 -3.21 18.07 0.30
CA LYS A 120 -3.37 17.10 1.38
C LYS A 120 -2.99 17.70 2.74
N ALA A 121 -3.25 16.93 3.79
CA ALA A 121 -2.88 17.27 5.16
C ALA A 121 -1.39 17.61 5.30
N ASP A 122 -0.52 16.94 4.54
CA ASP A 122 0.94 17.12 4.53
C ASP A 122 1.36 18.56 4.19
N VAL A 123 0.62 19.24 3.31
CA VAL A 123 0.85 20.66 2.95
C VAL A 123 0.60 21.57 4.15
N LEU A 124 -0.50 21.34 4.90
CA LEU A 124 -0.80 22.12 6.11
C LEU A 124 0.24 21.90 7.19
N VAL A 125 0.62 20.65 7.42
CA VAL A 125 1.64 20.27 8.40
C VAL A 125 2.99 20.89 8.04
N SER A 126 3.41 20.81 6.77
CA SER A 126 4.65 21.43 6.29
C SER A 126 4.64 22.94 6.49
N LEU A 127 3.50 23.59 6.20
CA LEU A 127 3.35 25.04 6.42
C LEU A 127 3.41 25.40 7.90
N ALA A 128 2.72 24.63 8.77
CA ALA A 128 2.76 24.82 10.21
C ALA A 128 4.17 24.63 10.77
N LEU A 129 4.90 23.61 10.29
CA LEU A 129 6.27 23.31 10.66
C LEU A 129 7.23 24.44 10.29
N ILE A 130 7.18 24.91 9.04
CA ILE A 130 7.99 26.04 8.58
C ILE A 130 7.64 27.32 9.35
N ALA A 131 6.35 27.58 9.59
CA ALA A 131 5.91 28.76 10.33
C ALA A 131 6.38 28.73 11.77
N SER A 132 6.31 27.56 12.45
CA SER A 132 6.82 27.39 13.82
C SER A 132 8.32 27.63 13.91
N LEU A 133 9.08 27.14 12.92
CA LEU A 133 10.54 27.42 12.86
C LEU A 133 10.84 28.90 12.65
N CYS A 134 10.07 29.60 11.81
CA CYS A 134 10.23 31.04 11.56
C CYS A 134 9.98 31.90 12.81
N ILE A 135 9.12 31.43 13.73
CA ILE A 135 8.84 32.12 15.00
C ILE A 135 9.86 31.76 16.08
N GLY A 136 10.65 30.70 15.88
CA GLY A 136 11.62 30.19 16.86
C GLY A 136 11.07 29.12 17.80
N GLU A 137 9.85 28.63 17.56
CA GLU A 137 9.20 27.55 18.31
C GLU A 137 9.67 26.19 17.80
N THR A 138 10.95 25.85 18.03
CA THR A 138 11.59 24.62 17.54
C THR A 138 11.01 23.36 18.18
N PHE A 139 10.63 23.43 19.46
CA PHE A 139 10.00 22.31 20.15
C PHE A 139 8.65 21.94 19.51
N ALA A 140 7.76 22.91 19.28
CA ALA A 140 6.47 22.68 18.65
C ALA A 140 6.62 22.11 17.24
N ALA A 141 7.59 22.60 16.46
CA ALA A 141 7.90 22.07 15.15
C ALA A 141 8.36 20.59 15.22
N GLY A 142 9.24 20.26 16.15
CA GLY A 142 9.74 18.90 16.36
C GLY A 142 8.64 17.92 16.80
N GLU A 143 7.77 18.36 17.72
CA GLU A 143 6.64 17.56 18.19
C GLU A 143 5.67 17.21 17.07
N VAL A 144 5.27 18.20 16.26
CA VAL A 144 4.37 17.99 15.11
C VAL A 144 5.01 17.03 14.10
N ALA A 145 6.29 17.22 13.76
CA ALA A 145 7.00 16.36 12.84
C ALA A 145 7.08 14.90 13.36
N PHE A 146 7.36 14.73 14.65
CA PHE A 146 7.43 13.42 15.29
C PHE A 146 6.07 12.69 15.28
N ILE A 147 4.98 13.37 15.65
CA ILE A 147 3.64 12.77 15.70
C ILE A 147 3.20 12.35 14.28
N MET A 148 3.47 13.17 13.27
CA MET A 148 3.14 12.84 11.88
C MET A 148 3.94 11.62 11.39
N GLN A 149 5.24 11.58 11.65
CA GLN A 149 6.07 10.44 11.24
C GLN A 149 5.69 9.16 11.98
N LEU A 150 5.29 9.27 13.26
CA LEU A 150 4.73 8.14 14.02
C LEU A 150 3.44 7.62 13.37
N GLY A 151 2.57 8.53 12.93
CA GLY A 151 1.35 8.19 12.21
C GLY A 151 1.62 7.43 10.91
N ALA A 152 2.52 7.95 10.09
CA ALA A 152 2.93 7.34 8.82
C ALA A 152 3.54 5.94 9.02
N LEU A 153 4.39 5.76 10.03
CA LEU A 153 4.97 4.46 10.37
C LEU A 153 3.91 3.45 10.81
N LEU A 154 2.93 3.86 11.64
CA LEU A 154 1.84 2.99 12.07
C LEU A 154 0.95 2.58 10.89
N GLU A 155 0.71 3.48 9.95
CA GLU A 155 -0.02 3.20 8.71
C GLU A 155 0.73 2.16 7.87
N GLU A 156 2.03 2.37 7.63
CA GLU A 156 2.86 1.45 6.86
C GLU A 156 2.90 0.05 7.49
N LEU A 157 3.10 -0.05 8.80
CA LEU A 157 3.08 -1.32 9.54
C LEU A 157 1.72 -2.04 9.43
N THR A 158 0.64 -1.27 9.47
CA THR A 158 -0.74 -1.78 9.34
C THR A 158 -0.98 -2.35 7.95
N VAL A 159 -0.63 -1.59 6.92
CA VAL A 159 -0.77 -2.01 5.51
C VAL A 159 0.12 -3.22 5.22
N ALA A 160 1.37 -3.22 5.70
CA ALA A 160 2.29 -4.35 5.54
C ALA A 160 1.74 -5.63 6.18
N LYS A 161 1.17 -5.54 7.39
CA LYS A 161 0.56 -6.68 8.08
C LYS A 161 -0.67 -7.22 7.34
N ALA A 162 -1.52 -6.35 6.81
CA ALA A 162 -2.67 -6.74 6.00
C ALA A 162 -2.25 -7.45 4.71
N ARG A 163 -1.25 -6.91 4.00
CA ARG A 163 -0.71 -7.51 2.77
C ARG A 163 -0.08 -8.88 3.00
N ALA A 164 0.65 -9.07 4.11
CA ALA A 164 1.26 -10.36 4.45
C ALA A 164 0.22 -11.47 4.66
N GLY A 165 -1.00 -11.14 5.10
CA GLY A 165 -2.13 -12.07 5.18
C GLY A 165 -2.57 -12.56 3.80
N ILE A 166 -2.73 -11.64 2.85
CA ILE A 166 -3.13 -11.97 1.46
C ILE A 166 -2.03 -12.78 0.76
N GLU A 167 -0.77 -12.39 0.93
CA GLU A 167 0.37 -13.09 0.33
C GLU A 167 0.47 -14.55 0.79
N LYS A 168 0.21 -14.82 2.08
CA LYS A 168 0.12 -16.19 2.59
C LYS A 168 -0.97 -17.01 1.91
N LEU A 169 -2.14 -16.43 1.64
CA LEU A 169 -3.22 -17.13 0.92
C LEU A 169 -2.84 -17.43 -0.53
N VAL A 170 -2.17 -16.50 -1.21
CA VAL A 170 -1.67 -16.72 -2.58
C VAL A 170 -0.63 -17.84 -2.62
N HIS A 171 0.27 -17.93 -1.64
CA HIS A 171 1.25 -19.01 -1.54
C HIS A 171 0.65 -20.39 -1.25
N LEU A 172 -0.57 -20.45 -0.74
CA LEU A 172 -1.28 -21.72 -0.53
C LEU A 172 -1.94 -22.25 -1.82
N THR A 173 -1.96 -21.44 -2.89
CA THR A 173 -2.47 -21.88 -4.19
C THR A 173 -1.45 -22.83 -4.84
N PRO A 174 -1.79 -24.10 -5.10
CA PRO A 174 -0.87 -25.03 -5.75
C PRO A 174 -0.52 -24.56 -7.15
N GLN A 175 0.74 -24.67 -7.51
CA GLN A 175 1.22 -24.30 -8.84
C GLN A 175 1.04 -25.45 -9.85
N THR A 176 0.96 -26.69 -9.39
CA THR A 176 0.89 -27.89 -10.23
C THR A 176 -0.19 -28.87 -9.76
N ALA A 177 -0.68 -29.68 -10.70
CA ALA A 177 -1.62 -30.78 -10.46
C ALA A 177 -1.15 -32.05 -11.19
N ARG A 178 -1.44 -33.24 -10.60
CA ARG A 178 -1.19 -34.55 -11.22
C ARG A 178 -2.45 -35.03 -11.93
N VAL A 179 -2.51 -34.83 -13.23
CA VAL A 179 -3.68 -35.18 -14.05
C VAL A 179 -3.45 -36.49 -14.77
N PHE A 180 -4.46 -37.34 -14.91
CA PHE A 180 -4.43 -38.52 -15.76
C PHE A 180 -4.75 -38.13 -17.20
N GLN A 181 -3.77 -38.37 -18.09
CA GLN A 181 -3.96 -38.25 -19.53
C GLN A 181 -3.64 -39.60 -20.20
N MET A 182 -4.63 -40.20 -20.87
CA MET A 182 -4.46 -41.51 -21.52
C MET A 182 -3.87 -42.58 -20.57
N ASP A 183 -4.41 -42.69 -19.35
CA ASP A 183 -3.97 -43.60 -18.28
C ASP A 183 -2.51 -43.36 -17.76
N LYS A 184 -1.91 -42.25 -18.10
CA LYS A 184 -0.60 -41.85 -17.57
C LYS A 184 -0.74 -40.62 -16.69
N GLU A 185 -0.02 -40.62 -15.56
CA GLU A 185 0.10 -39.45 -14.71
C GLU A 185 1.01 -38.42 -15.37
N VAL A 186 0.51 -37.20 -15.52
CA VAL A 186 1.27 -36.06 -16.04
C VAL A 186 1.13 -34.90 -15.05
N ILE A 187 2.24 -34.27 -14.70
CA ILE A 187 2.25 -33.05 -13.88
C ILE A 187 2.03 -31.87 -14.82
N VAL A 188 0.95 -31.15 -14.60
CA VAL A 188 0.59 -29.95 -15.38
C VAL A 188 0.48 -28.74 -14.45
N PRO A 189 0.65 -27.50 -14.94
CA PRO A 189 0.29 -26.32 -14.19
C PRO A 189 -1.19 -26.38 -13.75
N ALA A 190 -1.49 -25.98 -12.51
CA ALA A 190 -2.87 -26.03 -12.00
C ALA A 190 -3.86 -25.19 -12.84
N GLU A 191 -3.37 -24.15 -13.50
CA GLU A 191 -4.16 -23.31 -14.43
C GLU A 191 -4.61 -24.04 -15.70
N GLN A 192 -3.97 -25.17 -16.06
CA GLN A 192 -4.30 -25.96 -17.25
C GLN A 192 -5.31 -27.09 -16.97
N VAL A 193 -5.64 -27.31 -15.72
CA VAL A 193 -6.64 -28.29 -15.31
C VAL A 193 -8.02 -27.86 -15.81
N ARG A 194 -8.79 -28.82 -16.33
CA ARG A 194 -10.13 -28.62 -16.85
C ARG A 194 -11.16 -29.35 -16.00
N ILE A 195 -12.40 -28.89 -16.05
CA ILE A 195 -13.52 -29.56 -15.40
C ILE A 195 -13.66 -30.97 -16.02
N GLY A 196 -13.81 -31.98 -15.16
CA GLY A 196 -13.87 -33.39 -15.53
C GLY A 196 -12.50 -34.09 -15.57
N ASP A 197 -11.38 -33.39 -15.39
CA ASP A 197 -10.08 -34.02 -15.32
C ASP A 197 -9.98 -34.86 -14.03
N LYS A 198 -9.39 -36.07 -14.17
CA LYS A 198 -9.05 -36.92 -13.03
C LYS A 198 -7.69 -36.51 -12.48
N ILE A 199 -7.63 -36.26 -11.20
CA ILE A 199 -6.45 -35.76 -10.50
C ILE A 199 -6.12 -36.69 -9.34
N ARG A 200 -4.84 -37.07 -9.19
CA ARG A 200 -4.34 -37.78 -8.01
C ARG A 200 -3.68 -36.81 -7.06
N VAL A 201 -4.04 -36.92 -5.78
CA VAL A 201 -3.46 -36.11 -4.70
C VAL A 201 -2.78 -37.03 -3.70
N LEU A 202 -1.49 -36.76 -3.45
CA LEU A 202 -0.66 -37.53 -2.51
C LEU A 202 -0.70 -36.91 -1.11
N PRO A 203 -0.32 -37.66 -0.06
CA PRO A 203 -0.19 -37.11 1.29
C PRO A 203 0.82 -35.94 1.31
N GLY A 204 0.45 -34.85 2.01
CA GLY A 204 1.24 -33.62 2.10
C GLY A 204 1.02 -32.64 0.95
N GLU A 205 0.32 -33.01 -0.11
CA GLU A 205 0.03 -32.11 -1.23
C GLU A 205 -1.19 -31.23 -0.94
N THR A 206 -1.14 -30.01 -1.44
CA THR A 206 -2.30 -29.09 -1.43
C THR A 206 -3.19 -29.42 -2.62
N ILE A 207 -4.50 -29.42 -2.40
CA ILE A 207 -5.51 -29.74 -3.42
C ILE A 207 -5.58 -28.61 -4.44
N PRO A 208 -5.35 -28.90 -5.73
CA PRO A 208 -5.17 -27.85 -6.75
C PRO A 208 -6.47 -27.16 -7.18
N VAL A 209 -7.58 -27.89 -7.24
CA VAL A 209 -8.88 -27.41 -7.71
C VAL A 209 -10.00 -28.03 -6.87
N ASP A 210 -11.21 -27.48 -6.93
CA ASP A 210 -12.36 -28.11 -6.26
C ASP A 210 -12.79 -29.37 -7.02
N GLY A 211 -13.23 -30.38 -6.30
CA GLY A 211 -13.65 -31.62 -6.92
C GLY A 211 -14.39 -32.57 -5.99
N ILE A 212 -14.68 -33.76 -6.52
CA ILE A 212 -15.33 -34.86 -5.82
C ILE A 212 -14.39 -36.09 -5.81
N ILE A 213 -14.27 -36.77 -4.67
CA ILE A 213 -13.44 -37.95 -4.56
C ILE A 213 -14.07 -39.11 -5.36
N LEU A 214 -13.31 -39.68 -6.31
CA LEU A 214 -13.70 -40.81 -7.13
C LEU A 214 -13.26 -42.15 -6.49
N SER A 215 -12.06 -42.16 -5.89
CA SER A 215 -11.48 -43.36 -5.29
C SER A 215 -10.51 -42.99 -4.18
N GLY A 216 -10.35 -43.87 -3.21
CA GLY A 216 -9.47 -43.67 -2.07
C GLY A 216 -10.19 -43.15 -0.83
N GLN A 217 -9.40 -42.91 0.21
CA GLN A 217 -9.84 -42.39 1.51
C GLN A 217 -8.75 -41.46 2.03
N THR A 218 -9.12 -40.32 2.59
CA THR A 218 -8.19 -39.27 2.96
C THR A 218 -8.63 -38.52 4.21
N SER A 219 -7.69 -37.91 4.89
CA SER A 219 -7.93 -36.94 5.96
C SER A 219 -7.37 -35.59 5.54
N ILE A 220 -8.22 -34.56 5.46
CA ILE A 220 -7.94 -33.27 4.88
C ILE A 220 -7.91 -32.19 5.95
N ASN A 221 -6.83 -31.42 6.00
CA ASN A 221 -6.77 -30.21 6.81
C ASN A 221 -7.43 -29.05 6.05
N GLN A 222 -8.54 -28.57 6.58
CA GLN A 222 -9.34 -27.47 6.01
C GLN A 222 -9.13 -26.16 6.77
N ALA A 223 -8.13 -26.04 7.63
CA ALA A 223 -7.91 -24.87 8.49
C ALA A 223 -7.84 -23.54 7.72
N VAL A 224 -7.33 -23.57 6.49
CA VAL A 224 -7.27 -22.40 5.61
C VAL A 224 -8.65 -21.87 5.24
N MET A 225 -9.65 -22.77 5.15
CA MET A 225 -11.01 -22.44 4.72
C MET A 225 -11.96 -22.22 5.89
N THR A 226 -11.85 -23.04 6.94
CA THR A 226 -12.79 -23.08 8.06
C THR A 226 -12.23 -22.48 9.34
N GLY A 227 -10.90 -22.32 9.45
CA GLY A 227 -10.21 -21.96 10.68
C GLY A 227 -10.02 -23.10 11.66
N GLU A 228 -10.60 -24.27 11.41
CA GLU A 228 -10.50 -25.46 12.28
C GLU A 228 -9.27 -26.29 11.91
N SER A 229 -8.38 -26.51 12.88
CA SER A 229 -7.13 -27.23 12.66
C SER A 229 -7.27 -28.76 12.68
N LEU A 230 -8.43 -29.31 13.10
CA LEU A 230 -8.64 -30.74 13.10
C LEU A 230 -8.91 -31.23 11.68
N PRO A 231 -8.17 -32.24 11.22
CA PRO A 231 -8.41 -32.84 9.92
C PRO A 231 -9.77 -33.51 9.85
N VAL A 232 -10.40 -33.46 8.70
CA VAL A 232 -11.71 -34.07 8.42
C VAL A 232 -11.51 -35.26 7.50
N ASP A 233 -12.03 -36.41 7.89
CA ASP A 233 -12.02 -37.64 7.08
C ASP A 233 -12.98 -37.46 5.89
N LYS A 234 -12.51 -37.83 4.71
CA LYS A 234 -13.24 -37.78 3.46
C LYS A 234 -13.16 -39.08 2.70
N THR A 235 -14.28 -39.46 2.09
CA THR A 235 -14.44 -40.72 1.36
C THR A 235 -14.99 -40.49 -0.05
N VAL A 236 -15.15 -41.56 -0.83
CA VAL A 236 -15.69 -41.49 -2.18
C VAL A 236 -17.07 -40.83 -2.20
N GLY A 237 -17.23 -39.83 -3.08
CA GLY A 237 -18.44 -39.04 -3.22
C GLY A 237 -18.42 -37.72 -2.44
N ASP A 238 -17.45 -37.52 -1.53
CA ASP A 238 -17.34 -36.27 -0.78
C ASP A 238 -16.73 -35.16 -1.62
N GLU A 239 -17.25 -33.93 -1.42
CA GLU A 239 -16.67 -32.71 -2.00
C GLU A 239 -15.40 -32.28 -1.25
N ILE A 240 -14.43 -31.80 -2.01
CA ILE A 240 -13.18 -31.26 -1.50
C ILE A 240 -12.88 -29.90 -2.15
N SER A 241 -12.25 -29.01 -1.38
CA SER A 241 -11.98 -27.64 -1.78
C SER A 241 -10.51 -27.42 -2.08
N SER A 242 -10.24 -26.64 -3.10
CA SER A 242 -8.89 -26.17 -3.45
C SER A 242 -8.25 -25.39 -2.30
N GLY A 243 -6.92 -25.48 -2.18
CA GLY A 243 -6.16 -24.82 -1.12
C GLY A 243 -6.14 -25.55 0.22
N THR A 244 -6.91 -26.65 0.39
CA THR A 244 -6.83 -27.53 1.55
C THR A 244 -5.71 -28.55 1.38
N VAL A 245 -5.19 -29.11 2.49
CA VAL A 245 -4.02 -30.00 2.48
C VAL A 245 -4.41 -31.42 2.79
N ASN A 246 -4.06 -32.36 1.91
CA ASN A 246 -4.18 -33.79 2.18
C ASN A 246 -3.15 -34.23 3.22
N GLN A 247 -3.59 -34.67 4.38
CA GLN A 247 -2.68 -35.13 5.45
C GLN A 247 -2.33 -36.61 5.35
N PHE A 248 -3.33 -37.45 5.08
CA PHE A 248 -3.16 -38.91 5.06
C PHE A 248 -3.93 -39.51 3.89
N GLY A 249 -3.40 -40.60 3.36
CA GLY A 249 -4.02 -41.33 2.27
C GLY A 249 -3.73 -40.71 0.90
N THR A 250 -3.94 -41.53 -0.12
CA THR A 250 -3.89 -41.10 -1.52
C THR A 250 -5.27 -41.25 -2.10
N PHE A 251 -5.74 -40.29 -2.81
CA PHE A 251 -7.07 -40.33 -3.43
C PHE A 251 -7.04 -39.78 -4.85
N GLU A 252 -8.04 -40.19 -5.62
CA GLU A 252 -8.31 -39.63 -6.95
C GLU A 252 -9.60 -38.83 -6.91
N MET A 253 -9.61 -37.71 -7.55
CA MET A 253 -10.74 -36.79 -7.61
C MET A 253 -11.04 -36.39 -9.05
N GLU A 254 -12.28 -35.99 -9.30
CA GLU A 254 -12.71 -35.32 -10.53
C GLU A 254 -12.85 -33.83 -10.28
N ALA A 255 -12.23 -33.02 -11.12
CA ALA A 255 -12.31 -31.57 -11.04
C ALA A 255 -13.72 -31.04 -11.35
N THR A 256 -14.32 -30.30 -10.44
CA THR A 256 -15.66 -29.71 -10.61
C THR A 256 -15.64 -28.22 -10.83
N ARG A 257 -14.68 -27.49 -10.20
CA ARG A 257 -14.47 -26.06 -10.38
C ARG A 257 -12.98 -25.77 -10.49
N VAL A 258 -12.60 -24.99 -11.48
CA VAL A 258 -11.19 -24.73 -11.82
C VAL A 258 -10.94 -23.23 -11.99
N GLY A 259 -9.67 -22.83 -11.93
CA GLY A 259 -9.25 -21.45 -12.17
C GLY A 259 -9.92 -20.47 -11.22
N GLU A 260 -10.51 -19.42 -11.76
CA GLU A 260 -11.14 -18.34 -10.99
C GLU A 260 -12.38 -18.74 -10.20
N ASP A 261 -13.03 -19.85 -10.55
CA ASP A 261 -14.24 -20.35 -9.89
C ASP A 261 -13.91 -21.31 -8.72
N SER A 262 -12.63 -21.64 -8.52
CA SER A 262 -12.19 -22.46 -7.39
C SER A 262 -12.41 -21.76 -6.03
N SER A 263 -12.59 -22.55 -4.98
CA SER A 263 -12.87 -22.03 -3.63
C SER A 263 -11.78 -21.11 -3.12
N ILE A 264 -10.50 -21.44 -3.34
CA ILE A 264 -9.38 -20.60 -2.93
C ILE A 264 -9.37 -19.26 -3.69
N GLN A 265 -9.65 -19.24 -4.99
CA GLN A 265 -9.68 -18.02 -5.77
C GLN A 265 -10.86 -17.11 -5.40
N ARG A 266 -12.01 -17.71 -5.09
CA ARG A 266 -13.16 -16.94 -4.56
C ARG A 266 -12.84 -16.32 -3.21
N MET A 267 -12.12 -17.01 -2.32
CA MET A 267 -11.69 -16.48 -1.04
C MET A 267 -10.70 -15.31 -1.24
N ILE A 268 -9.70 -15.47 -2.10
CA ILE A 268 -8.74 -14.40 -2.44
C ILE A 268 -9.48 -13.16 -2.98
N ARG A 269 -10.45 -13.34 -3.89
CA ARG A 269 -11.28 -12.23 -4.40
C ARG A 269 -12.12 -11.55 -3.32
N LEU A 270 -12.69 -12.29 -2.40
CA LEU A 270 -13.44 -11.72 -1.27
C LEU A 270 -12.55 -10.83 -0.40
N VAL A 271 -11.35 -11.31 -0.07
CA VAL A 271 -10.38 -10.53 0.71
C VAL A 271 -9.93 -9.28 -0.05
N GLN A 272 -9.63 -9.40 -1.35
CA GLN A 272 -9.26 -8.25 -2.20
C GLN A 272 -10.41 -7.24 -2.36
N SER A 273 -11.66 -7.71 -2.44
CA SER A 273 -12.83 -6.81 -2.54
C SER A 273 -13.07 -6.05 -1.23
N ALA A 274 -12.78 -6.66 -0.08
CA ALA A 274 -12.81 -5.99 1.21
C ALA A 274 -11.77 -4.86 1.27
N ASP A 275 -10.57 -5.07 0.70
CA ASP A 275 -9.54 -4.03 0.61
C ASP A 275 -9.95 -2.88 -0.32
N ALA A 276 -10.63 -3.16 -1.43
CA ALA A 276 -11.15 -2.11 -2.32
C ALA A 276 -12.21 -1.22 -1.64
N GLY A 277 -13.01 -1.78 -0.73
CA GLY A 277 -13.95 -1.03 0.11
C GLY A 277 -13.26 -0.03 1.04
N LYS A 278 -12.09 -0.39 1.58
CA LYS A 278 -11.27 0.49 2.43
C LYS A 278 -10.75 1.72 1.68
N ALA A 279 -10.30 1.56 0.43
CA ALA A 279 -9.82 2.66 -0.40
C ALA A 279 -10.89 3.75 -0.58
N LYS A 280 -12.17 3.38 -0.61
CA LYS A 280 -13.29 4.34 -0.70
C LYS A 280 -13.48 5.15 0.58
N ILE A 281 -13.32 4.52 1.75
CA ILE A 281 -13.43 5.19 3.06
C ILE A 281 -12.27 6.16 3.25
N VAL A 282 -11.04 5.76 2.91
CA VAL A 282 -9.85 6.63 2.94
C VAL A 282 -10.07 7.86 2.05
N GLY A 283 -10.56 7.69 0.82
CA GLY A 283 -10.83 8.83 -0.07
C GLY A 283 -11.91 9.80 0.45
N ILE A 284 -12.85 9.35 1.28
CA ILE A 284 -13.80 10.24 1.97
C ILE A 284 -13.09 11.01 3.08
N ALA A 285 -12.27 10.35 3.89
CA ALA A 285 -11.49 10.97 4.95
C ALA A 285 -10.54 12.05 4.40
N ASP A 286 -9.83 11.78 3.30
CA ASP A 286 -8.95 12.73 2.62
C ASP A 286 -9.69 13.97 2.13
N ARG A 287 -10.90 13.80 1.60
CA ARG A 287 -11.74 14.93 1.20
C ARG A 287 -12.15 15.82 2.37
N TRP A 288 -12.48 15.23 3.51
CA TRP A 288 -12.77 15.98 4.73
C TRP A 288 -11.51 16.66 5.29
N ALA A 289 -10.36 15.99 5.23
CA ALA A 289 -9.08 16.58 5.62
C ALA A 289 -8.77 17.84 4.79
N THR A 290 -8.99 17.81 3.48
CA THR A 290 -8.84 18.99 2.60
C THR A 290 -9.70 20.18 3.04
N TRP A 291 -10.96 19.93 3.42
CA TRP A 291 -11.83 20.99 3.95
C TRP A 291 -11.32 21.58 5.27
N ILE A 292 -10.81 20.73 6.16
CA ILE A 292 -10.20 21.17 7.43
C ILE A 292 -8.99 22.06 7.14
N VAL A 293 -8.15 21.70 6.17
CA VAL A 293 -6.98 22.51 5.74
C VAL A 293 -7.42 23.90 5.28
N ILE A 294 -8.45 23.98 4.42
CA ILE A 294 -8.96 25.25 3.91
C ILE A 294 -9.51 26.13 5.04
N ILE A 295 -10.27 25.54 5.97
CA ILE A 295 -10.82 26.24 7.14
C ILE A 295 -9.69 26.75 8.04
N ALA A 296 -8.69 25.91 8.33
CA ALA A 296 -7.55 26.26 9.17
C ALA A 296 -6.74 27.42 8.59
N LEU A 297 -6.40 27.35 7.30
CA LEU A 297 -5.71 28.43 6.59
C LEU A 297 -6.50 29.72 6.60
N SER A 298 -7.81 29.65 6.33
CA SER A 298 -8.68 30.83 6.36
C SER A 298 -8.75 31.45 7.76
N ALA A 299 -8.91 30.63 8.80
CA ALA A 299 -8.93 31.09 10.19
C ALA A 299 -7.60 31.72 10.62
N ALA A 300 -6.49 31.12 10.22
CA ALA A 300 -5.15 31.66 10.51
C ALA A 300 -4.93 33.04 9.88
N VAL A 301 -5.30 33.20 8.58
CA VAL A 301 -5.19 34.48 7.88
C VAL A 301 -6.11 35.54 8.50
N ILE A 302 -7.37 35.20 8.78
CA ILE A 302 -8.33 36.12 9.42
C ILE A 302 -7.81 36.56 10.79
N THR A 303 -7.32 35.63 11.59
CA THR A 303 -6.78 35.93 12.93
C THR A 303 -5.56 36.83 12.84
N TRP A 304 -4.66 36.59 11.88
CA TRP A 304 -3.52 37.46 11.64
C TRP A 304 -3.95 38.87 11.27
N LEU A 305 -4.89 39.03 10.34
CA LEU A 305 -5.39 40.34 9.92
C LEU A 305 -6.08 41.12 11.04
N ILE A 306 -6.83 40.43 11.92
CA ILE A 306 -7.54 41.07 13.03
C ILE A 306 -6.57 41.43 14.18
N THR A 307 -5.64 40.52 14.51
CA THR A 307 -4.80 40.69 15.72
C THR A 307 -3.46 41.32 15.43
N GLY A 308 -2.99 41.30 14.17
CA GLY A 308 -1.63 41.69 13.78
C GLY A 308 -0.53 40.79 14.35
N GLN A 309 -0.87 39.72 15.08
CA GLN A 309 0.08 38.83 15.74
C GLN A 309 0.22 37.52 14.97
N ILE A 310 1.37 37.34 14.31
CA ILE A 310 1.64 36.14 13.50
C ILE A 310 1.66 34.86 14.36
N ILE A 311 2.09 34.98 15.62
CA ILE A 311 2.16 33.84 16.55
C ILE A 311 0.79 33.18 16.76
N ARG A 312 -0.28 33.97 16.82
CA ARG A 312 -1.65 33.44 16.97
C ARG A 312 -2.12 32.69 15.72
N ALA A 313 -1.72 33.17 14.55
CA ALA A 313 -2.04 32.49 13.29
C ALA A 313 -1.33 31.13 13.22
N VAL A 314 -0.07 31.08 13.60
CA VAL A 314 0.72 29.83 13.63
C VAL A 314 0.17 28.85 14.67
N THR A 315 -0.22 29.33 15.84
CA THR A 315 -0.88 28.49 16.87
C THR A 315 -2.15 27.84 16.30
N ILE A 316 -2.96 28.57 15.52
CA ILE A 316 -4.11 27.99 14.85
C ILE A 316 -3.69 26.87 13.89
N LEU A 317 -2.68 27.07 13.05
CA LEU A 317 -2.21 26.04 12.11
C LEU A 317 -1.73 24.78 12.83
N VAL A 318 -1.03 24.93 13.95
CA VAL A 318 -0.54 23.80 14.76
C VAL A 318 -1.71 23.07 15.44
N VAL A 319 -2.67 23.79 16.03
CA VAL A 319 -3.84 23.19 16.71
C VAL A 319 -4.79 22.49 15.74
N PHE A 320 -4.96 23.01 14.54
CA PHE A 320 -5.77 22.39 13.49
C PHE A 320 -5.03 21.30 12.70
N CYS A 321 -3.86 20.87 13.16
CA CYS A 321 -3.17 19.72 12.58
C CYS A 321 -4.11 18.50 12.60
N PRO A 322 -4.38 17.84 11.46
CA PRO A 322 -5.24 16.66 11.42
C PRO A 322 -4.56 15.38 11.91
N CYS A 323 -3.55 15.50 12.81
CA CYS A 323 -2.73 14.39 13.30
C CYS A 323 -3.58 13.25 13.88
N ALA A 324 -4.66 13.59 14.61
CA ALA A 324 -5.60 12.60 15.14
C ALA A 324 -6.36 11.84 14.03
N LEU A 325 -6.70 12.52 12.93
CA LEU A 325 -7.39 11.90 11.79
C LEU A 325 -6.47 10.93 11.05
N VAL A 326 -5.21 11.31 10.86
CA VAL A 326 -4.19 10.46 10.23
C VAL A 326 -3.96 9.18 11.03
N LEU A 327 -3.93 9.28 12.38
CA LEU A 327 -3.77 8.12 13.25
C LEU A 327 -5.06 7.26 13.36
N ALA A 328 -6.23 7.89 13.34
CA ALA A 328 -7.51 7.19 13.52
C ALA A 328 -7.89 6.33 12.32
N THR A 329 -7.56 6.75 11.10
CA THR A 329 -7.96 6.06 9.88
C THR A 329 -7.34 4.65 9.79
N PRO A 330 -6.02 4.44 9.91
CA PRO A 330 -5.41 3.11 9.89
C PRO A 330 -5.87 2.22 11.05
N THR A 331 -6.02 2.80 12.25
CA THR A 331 -6.43 2.03 13.44
C THR A 331 -7.89 1.56 13.35
N ALA A 332 -8.79 2.37 12.80
CA ALA A 332 -10.18 1.98 12.55
C ALA A 332 -10.28 0.87 11.50
N ILE A 333 -9.45 0.93 10.45
CA ILE A 333 -9.36 -0.11 9.42
C ILE A 333 -8.86 -1.43 10.03
N MET A 334 -7.84 -1.38 10.91
CA MET A 334 -7.35 -2.58 11.60
C MET A 334 -8.38 -3.23 12.51
N ALA A 335 -9.20 -2.42 13.18
CA ALA A 335 -10.25 -2.93 14.07
C ALA A 335 -11.42 -3.58 13.30
N ALA A 336 -11.55 -3.31 12.00
CA ALA A 336 -12.61 -3.85 11.13
C ALA A 336 -12.18 -5.13 10.38
N ILE A 337 -10.92 -5.55 10.50
CA ILE A 337 -10.35 -6.79 9.97
C ILE A 337 -10.32 -7.86 11.06
#